data_df2dbd63afd2c6b17c237f3667efaba3
#
_entry.id   df2dbd63afd2c6b17c237f3667efaba3
#
_cell.length_a   1.000
_cell.length_b   1.000
_cell.length_c   1.000
_cell.angle_alpha   90.00
_cell.angle_beta   90.00
_cell.angle_gamma   90.00
#
_symmetry.space_group_name_H-M   'P 1'
#
loop_
_entity.id
_entity.type
_entity.pdbx_description
1 polymer ?
#
loop_
_entity_poly.entity_id
_entity_poly.type
_entity_poly.pdbx_seq_one_letter_code
_entity_poly.pdbx_strand_id
1 'polypeptide(L)'
;DLCCTRAVSLLPGEPPQKVPSGVFGPLPEVTVGLVLGRFSLNLKGVQIYTGVIDSDFVGEIQLVISSSIPWSASQAERIAQLLLLPYYLIVVIT
;
A
#
# COMPACT_ATOMS: atom_id res chain seq x y z
N ASP A 1 9.56 2.70 -2.24
CA ASP A 1 8.78 1.45 -2.28
C ASP A 1 8.45 0.95 -0.88
N LEU A 2 7.35 0.25 -0.77
CA LEU A 2 6.92 -0.37 0.48
C LEU A 2 7.12 -1.89 0.37
N CYS A 3 7.62 -2.46 1.46
CA CYS A 3 7.88 -3.90 1.55
C CYS A 3 6.90 -4.53 2.54
N CYS A 4 6.67 -5.83 2.40
CA CYS A 4 5.98 -6.56 3.45
C CYS A 4 6.95 -6.90 4.58
N THR A 5 6.50 -6.77 5.83
CA THR A 5 7.35 -7.08 6.99
C THR A 5 7.28 -8.56 7.37
N ARG A 6 6.39 -9.31 6.76
CA ARG A 6 6.25 -10.75 6.92
C ARG A 6 5.98 -11.41 5.58
N ALA A 7 6.18 -12.70 5.50
CA ALA A 7 5.78 -13.45 4.31
C ALA A 7 4.26 -13.39 4.13
N VAL A 8 3.82 -13.28 2.89
CA VAL A 8 2.41 -13.17 2.53
C VAL A 8 2.08 -14.29 1.55
N SER A 9 0.95 -14.95 1.76
CA SER A 9 0.45 -15.96 0.83
C SER A 9 -1.01 -15.66 0.51
N LEU A 10 -1.33 -15.56 -0.76
CA LEU A 10 -2.66 -15.21 -1.24
C LEU A 10 -3.18 -16.28 -2.18
N LEU A 11 -4.49 -16.56 -2.08
CA LEU A 11 -5.20 -17.45 -2.99
C LEU A 11 -6.36 -16.71 -3.65
N PRO A 12 -6.75 -17.10 -4.89
CA PRO A 12 -7.90 -16.49 -5.54
C PRO A 12 -9.17 -16.68 -4.71
N GLY A 13 -10.00 -15.65 -4.68
CA GLY A 13 -11.28 -15.72 -3.98
C GLY A 13 -11.21 -15.44 -2.49
N GLU A 14 -10.03 -15.27 -1.91
CA GLU A 14 -9.89 -14.88 -0.52
C GLU A 14 -10.21 -13.40 -0.35
N PRO A 15 -10.77 -13.00 0.82
CA PRO A 15 -10.93 -11.58 1.09
C PRO A 15 -9.58 -10.87 1.18
N PRO A 16 -9.54 -9.55 0.94
CA PRO A 16 -8.28 -8.80 1.04
C PRO A 16 -7.64 -8.96 2.41
N GLN A 17 -6.30 -9.05 2.44
CA GLN A 17 -5.52 -9.15 3.66
C GLN A 17 -4.85 -7.83 3.98
N LYS A 18 -4.73 -7.51 5.27
CA LYS A 18 -3.91 -6.40 5.74
C LYS A 18 -2.50 -6.90 5.99
N VAL A 19 -1.52 -6.16 5.47
CA VAL A 19 -0.11 -6.51 5.63
C VAL A 19 0.63 -5.29 6.15
N PRO A 20 1.33 -5.37 7.28
CA PRO A 20 2.08 -4.23 7.80
C PRO A 20 3.26 -3.90 6.90
N SER A 21 3.49 -2.61 6.67
CA SER A 21 4.57 -2.11 5.81
C SER A 21 5.85 -1.83 6.56
N GLY A 22 5.80 -1.72 7.88
CA GLY A 22 6.93 -1.29 8.68
C GLY A 22 7.20 0.22 8.62
N VAL A 23 6.37 0.97 7.91
CA VAL A 23 6.51 2.42 7.77
C VAL A 23 5.45 3.10 8.60
N PHE A 24 5.89 4.04 9.43
CA PHE A 24 5.02 4.77 10.35
C PHE A 24 4.98 6.24 9.98
N GLY A 25 3.81 6.87 10.18
CA GLY A 25 3.71 8.33 10.14
C GLY A 25 4.41 8.97 11.34
N PRO A 26 4.38 10.30 11.43
CA PRO A 26 3.67 11.18 10.51
C PRO A 26 4.44 11.42 9.20
N LEU A 27 3.72 11.90 8.20
CA LEU A 27 4.33 12.33 6.94
C LEU A 27 4.79 13.79 7.07
N PRO A 28 5.64 14.28 6.15
CA PRO A 28 6.00 15.69 6.14
C PRO A 28 4.77 16.58 6.10
N GLU A 29 4.86 17.74 6.74
CA GLU A 29 3.74 18.70 6.78
C GLU A 29 3.34 19.13 5.37
N VAL A 30 2.06 19.45 5.19
CA VAL A 30 1.48 19.89 3.92
C VAL A 30 1.67 18.84 2.79
N THR A 31 1.69 17.57 3.16
CA THR A 31 1.72 16.48 2.18
C THR A 31 0.57 15.51 2.42
N VAL A 32 0.27 14.74 1.40
CA VAL A 32 -0.61 13.59 1.49
C VAL A 32 0.11 12.39 0.89
N GLY A 33 -0.03 11.22 1.51
CA GLY A 33 0.56 10.00 1.02
C GLY A 33 -0.46 9.18 0.23
N LEU A 34 -0.04 8.65 -0.91
CA LEU A 34 -0.83 7.70 -1.68
C LEU A 34 -0.12 6.35 -1.69
N VAL A 35 -0.81 5.33 -1.22
CA VAL A 35 -0.34 3.95 -1.29
C VAL A 35 -0.89 3.35 -2.57
N LEU A 36 -0.01 2.90 -3.44
CA LEU A 36 -0.35 2.37 -4.76
C LEU A 36 0.31 1.02 -4.95
N GLY A 37 -0.29 0.19 -5.80
CA GLY A 37 0.31 -1.06 -6.23
C GLY A 37 1.41 -0.85 -7.25
N ARG A 38 2.18 -1.90 -7.50
CA ARG A 38 3.20 -1.91 -8.54
C ARG A 38 2.58 -2.43 -9.83
N PHE A 39 2.93 -1.77 -10.94
CA PHE A 39 2.38 -2.11 -12.24
C PHE A 39 2.64 -3.59 -12.62
N SER A 40 3.86 -4.06 -12.36
CA SER A 40 4.22 -5.44 -12.68
C SER A 40 3.38 -6.47 -11.92
N LEU A 41 3.03 -6.18 -10.66
CA LEU A 41 2.19 -7.06 -9.87
C LEU A 41 0.73 -6.97 -10.31
N ASN A 42 0.27 -5.78 -10.65
CA ASN A 42 -1.10 -5.60 -11.17
C ASN A 42 -1.31 -6.43 -12.45
N LEU A 43 -0.32 -6.46 -13.33
CA LEU A 43 -0.40 -7.26 -14.55
C LEU A 43 -0.51 -8.75 -14.28
N LYS A 44 0.02 -9.22 -13.16
CA LYS A 44 -0.07 -10.63 -12.75
C LYS A 44 -1.39 -10.96 -12.06
N GLY A 45 -2.18 -9.95 -11.69
CA GLY A 45 -3.43 -10.15 -10.98
C GLY A 45 -3.33 -9.90 -9.48
N VAL A 46 -2.21 -9.35 -9.01
CA VAL A 46 -2.01 -8.99 -7.59
C VAL A 46 -2.35 -7.51 -7.43
N GLN A 47 -3.29 -7.22 -6.57
CA GLN A 47 -3.81 -5.86 -6.39
C GLN A 47 -3.52 -5.34 -4.98
N ILE A 48 -2.91 -4.16 -4.92
CA ILE A 48 -2.83 -3.37 -3.69
C ILE A 48 -3.93 -2.32 -3.79
N TYR A 49 -4.77 -2.24 -2.78
CA TYR A 49 -5.84 -1.25 -2.74
C TYR A 49 -5.25 0.12 -2.46
N THR A 50 -5.65 1.11 -3.24
CA THR A 50 -5.18 2.49 -3.06
C THR A 50 -5.57 3.01 -1.69
N GLY A 51 -4.60 3.57 -0.97
CA GLY A 51 -4.84 4.19 0.31
C GLY A 51 -4.41 5.64 0.30
N VAL A 52 -5.14 6.49 1.01
CA VAL A 52 -4.81 7.90 1.19
C VAL A 52 -4.42 8.10 2.65
N ILE A 53 -3.21 8.60 2.88
CA ILE A 53 -2.64 8.76 4.21
C ILE A 53 -2.51 10.25 4.51
N ASP A 54 -3.20 10.71 5.54
CA ASP A 54 -3.09 12.10 5.98
C ASP A 54 -1.73 12.36 6.63
N SER A 55 -1.26 13.60 6.54
CA SER A 55 0.06 13.96 7.06
C SER A 55 0.17 13.77 8.57
N ASP A 56 -0.91 13.87 9.32
CA ASP A 56 -0.92 13.72 10.77
C ASP A 56 -1.12 12.27 11.25
N PHE A 57 -1.26 11.33 10.33
CA PHE A 57 -1.40 9.92 10.70
C PHE A 57 -0.11 9.42 11.34
N VAL A 58 -0.19 8.92 12.56
CA VAL A 58 0.99 8.49 13.33
C VAL A 58 1.14 6.98 13.44
N GLY A 59 0.15 6.23 13.03
CA GLY A 59 0.20 4.77 13.09
C GLY A 59 1.03 4.14 11.98
N GLU A 60 1.05 2.82 11.97
CA GLU A 60 1.71 2.07 10.89
C GLU A 60 0.85 2.05 9.64
N ILE A 61 1.48 2.29 8.50
CA ILE A 61 0.79 2.20 7.21
C ILE A 61 0.57 0.73 6.89
N GLN A 62 -0.69 0.36 6.73
CA GLN A 62 -1.09 -1.00 6.40
C GLN A 62 -1.35 -1.10 4.89
N LEU A 63 -0.93 -2.20 4.30
CA LEU A 63 -1.21 -2.51 2.91
C LEU A 63 -2.41 -3.46 2.86
N VAL A 64 -3.34 -3.20 1.96
CA VAL A 64 -4.48 -4.10 1.74
C VAL A 64 -4.28 -4.75 0.38
N ILE A 65 -4.20 -6.07 0.35
CA ILE A 65 -3.77 -6.81 -0.83
C ILE A 65 -4.67 -8.01 -1.10
N SER A 66 -4.95 -8.24 -2.37
CA SER A 66 -5.66 -9.43 -2.83
C SER A 66 -5.05 -9.92 -4.14
N SER A 67 -5.39 -11.13 -4.54
CA SER A 67 -4.85 -11.69 -5.79
C SER A 67 -5.90 -12.55 -6.48
N SER A 68 -5.91 -12.49 -7.82
CA SER A 68 -6.73 -13.37 -8.66
C SER A 68 -6.00 -14.66 -9.03
N ILE A 69 -4.74 -14.80 -8.61
CA ILE A 69 -3.92 -16.01 -8.82
C ILE A 69 -3.28 -16.43 -7.50
N PRO A 70 -2.87 -17.68 -7.35
CA PRO A 70 -2.02 -18.06 -6.22
C PRO A 70 -0.73 -17.25 -6.28
N TRP A 71 -0.39 -16.56 -5.20
CA TRP A 71 0.78 -15.69 -5.17
C TRP A 71 1.32 -15.58 -3.76
N SER A 72 2.63 -15.46 -3.66
CA SER A 72 3.27 -15.28 -2.37
C SER A 72 4.45 -14.31 -2.49
N ALA A 73 4.74 -13.64 -1.38
CA ALA A 73 5.88 -12.74 -1.26
C ALA A 73 6.69 -13.13 -0.03
N SER A 74 8.00 -13.01 -0.15
CA SER A 74 8.92 -13.19 0.98
C SER A 74 8.92 -11.93 1.84
N GLN A 75 9.37 -12.08 3.08
CA GLN A 75 9.63 -10.94 3.95
C GLN A 75 10.58 -9.96 3.24
N ALA A 76 10.31 -8.67 3.37
CA ALA A 76 11.07 -7.56 2.77
C ALA A 76 10.97 -7.45 1.25
N GLU A 77 10.12 -8.22 0.60
CA GLU A 77 9.87 -8.07 -0.82
C GLU A 77 9.06 -6.79 -1.08
N ARG A 78 9.41 -6.06 -2.14
CA ARG A 78 8.75 -4.80 -2.50
C ARG A 78 7.44 -5.11 -3.20
N ILE A 79 6.33 -4.69 -2.61
CA ILE A 79 5.00 -5.03 -3.12
C ILE A 79 4.13 -3.82 -3.43
N ALA A 80 4.51 -2.63 -2.95
CA ALA A 80 3.72 -1.42 -3.13
C ALA A 80 4.63 -0.20 -3.19
N GLN A 81 4.04 0.97 -3.38
CA GLN A 81 4.79 2.23 -3.37
C GLN A 81 3.99 3.30 -2.64
N LEU A 82 4.71 4.21 -2.01
CA LEU A 82 4.14 5.36 -1.32
C LEU A 82 4.60 6.62 -2.04
N LEU A 83 3.65 7.41 -2.53
CA LEU A 83 3.93 8.70 -3.14
C LEU A 83 3.54 9.79 -2.18
N LEU A 84 4.40 10.80 -2.04
CA LEU A 84 4.11 11.98 -1.26
C LEU A 84 3.85 13.14 -2.20
N LEU A 85 2.67 13.74 -2.08
CA LEU A 85 2.27 14.85 -2.93
C LEU A 85 1.98 16.09 -2.09
N PRO A 86 2.29 17.30 -2.61
CA PRO A 86 1.89 18.53 -1.92
C PRO A 86 0.38 18.56 -1.77
N TYR A 87 -0.08 18.87 -0.55
CA TYR A 87 -1.51 18.77 -0.25
C TYR A 87 -2.37 19.71 -1.07
N TYR A 88 -1.86 20.90 -1.38
CA TYR A 88 -2.62 21.89 -2.13
C TYR A 88 -2.88 21.50 -3.59
N LEU A 89 -2.17 20.48 -4.10
CA LEU A 89 -2.41 19.98 -5.45
C LEU A 89 -3.55 18.97 -5.51
N ILE A 90 -4.02 18.53 -4.36
CA ILE A 90 -5.11 17.55 -4.28
C ILE A 90 -6.31 18.28 -3.71
N VAL A 91 -7.19 18.71 -4.61
CA VAL A 91 -8.47 19.29 -4.20
C VAL A 91 -9.47 18.15 -4.17
N VAL A 92 -9.88 17.79 -2.97
CA VAL A 92 -10.94 16.80 -2.80
C VAL A 92 -12.26 17.56 -2.83
N ILE A 93 -13.01 17.34 -3.88
CA ILE A 93 -14.34 17.92 -4.00
C ILE A 93 -15.32 16.85 -3.54
N THR A 94 -15.90 17.09 -2.41
CA THR A 94 -16.90 16.19 -1.83
C THR A 94 -18.28 16.78 -1.95
#